data_db3d143fec490ba12249b35f0f90f6bb
#
_entry.id   db3d143fec490ba12249b35f0f90f6bb
#
_cell.length_a   1.000
_cell.length_b   1.000
_cell.length_c   1.000
_cell.angle_alpha   90.00
_cell.angle_beta   90.00
_cell.angle_gamma   90.00
#
_symmetry.space_group_name_H-M   'P 1'
#
loop_
_entity.id
_entity.type
_entity.pdbx_description
1 polymer ?
#
loop_
_entity_poly.entity_id
_entity_poly.type
_entity_poly.pdbx_seq_one_letter_code
_entity_poly.pdbx_strand_id
1 'polypeptide(L)'
;SEGIDLIGPRLSGAMIISLGLAPKTLAQDALLRRIQSPDATNAAAATEREAHPELLDGYDVAYRIPALQRVIQTSGRVIRSEQDQGVVVLVDPRFKAPENRAYLPEHWQPNLINSNLELKSSLSAFWQTNTDQM
;
A
#
# COMPACT_ATOMS: atom_id res chain seq x y z
N SER A 1 -9.27 6.14 7.83
CA SER A 1 -8.21 7.14 7.61
C SER A 1 -8.63 8.25 6.64
N GLU A 2 -9.84 8.20 6.12
CA GLU A 2 -10.38 9.25 5.26
C GLU A 2 -10.77 10.47 6.12
N GLY A 3 -10.25 11.65 5.79
CA GLY A 3 -10.66 12.90 6.43
C GLY A 3 -9.70 13.52 7.45
N ILE A 4 -8.57 12.91 7.79
CA ILE A 4 -7.57 13.54 8.65
C ILE A 4 -6.49 14.18 7.77
N ASP A 5 -6.44 15.49 7.75
CA ASP A 5 -5.37 16.26 7.13
C ASP A 5 -4.55 16.98 8.20
N LEU A 6 -3.40 16.41 8.54
CA LEU A 6 -2.46 16.97 9.51
C LEU A 6 -1.32 17.65 8.73
N ILE A 7 -1.29 18.97 8.75
CA ILE A 7 -0.29 19.77 8.05
C ILE A 7 0.99 19.91 8.90
N GLY A 8 2.15 19.81 8.25
CA GLY A 8 3.47 19.97 8.86
C GLY A 8 3.91 18.74 9.67
N PRO A 9 4.78 18.90 10.69
CA PRO A 9 5.40 17.78 11.42
C PRO A 9 4.43 17.00 12.35
N ARG A 10 3.12 17.20 12.18
CA ARG A 10 2.09 16.58 13.03
C ARG A 10 1.86 15.10 12.73
N LEU A 11 2.26 14.63 11.56
CA LEU A 11 2.14 13.22 11.17
C LEU A 11 3.52 12.70 10.75
N SER A 12 4.29 12.24 11.70
CA SER A 12 5.63 11.70 11.50
C SER A 12 5.66 10.19 11.25
N GLY A 13 4.52 9.50 11.39
CA GLY A 13 4.45 8.08 11.14
C GLY A 13 3.03 7.54 11.02
N ALA A 14 2.90 6.42 10.34
CA ALA A 14 1.67 5.65 10.23
C ALA A 14 1.93 4.16 10.41
N MET A 15 1.01 3.47 11.08
CA MET A 15 0.99 2.01 11.15
C MET A 15 -0.25 1.51 10.40
N ILE A 16 -0.03 0.72 9.36
CA ILE A 16 -1.07 0.13 8.52
C ILE A 16 -1.19 -1.34 8.89
N ILE A 17 -2.27 -1.67 9.60
CA ILE A 17 -2.55 -3.02 10.06
C ILE A 17 -3.51 -3.66 9.08
N SER A 18 -3.12 -4.78 8.51
CA SER A 18 -3.83 -5.50 7.46
C SER A 18 -3.79 -4.80 6.08
N LEU A 19 -3.88 -5.60 5.04
CA LEU A 19 -3.94 -5.13 3.65
C LEU A 19 -5.23 -4.35 3.33
N GLY A 20 -6.25 -4.45 4.23
CA GLY A 20 -7.50 -3.71 4.06
C GLY A 20 -8.31 -4.16 2.84
N LEU A 21 -8.27 -5.45 2.51
CA LEU A 21 -9.13 -6.01 1.48
C LEU A 21 -10.60 -5.73 1.82
N ALA A 22 -11.34 -5.23 0.86
CA ALA A 22 -12.76 -4.99 1.04
C ALA A 22 -13.50 -6.31 1.34
N PRO A 23 -14.53 -6.30 2.19
CA PRO A 23 -15.36 -7.47 2.38
C PRO A 23 -16.02 -7.86 1.05
N LYS A 24 -16.27 -9.14 0.86
CA LYS A 24 -17.02 -9.61 -0.31
C LYS A 24 -18.41 -9.00 -0.32
N THR A 25 -18.70 -8.19 -1.32
CA THR A 25 -20.01 -7.60 -1.56
C THR A 25 -20.55 -8.08 -2.90
N LEU A 26 -21.87 -8.03 -3.07
CA LEU A 26 -22.50 -8.35 -4.35
C LEU A 26 -21.95 -7.50 -5.51
N ALA A 27 -21.63 -6.24 -5.24
CA ALA A 27 -21.06 -5.34 -6.24
C ALA A 27 -19.66 -5.79 -6.66
N GLN A 28 -18.81 -6.20 -5.72
CA GLN A 28 -17.46 -6.70 -6.03
C GLN A 28 -17.48 -8.07 -6.69
N ASP A 29 -18.40 -8.96 -6.27
CA ASP A 29 -18.59 -10.24 -6.94
C ASP A 29 -19.12 -10.05 -8.38
N ALA A 30 -19.99 -9.06 -8.61
CA ALA A 30 -20.43 -8.70 -9.96
C ALA A 30 -19.27 -8.15 -10.81
N LEU A 31 -18.42 -7.30 -10.23
CA LEU A 31 -17.22 -6.78 -10.88
C LEU A 31 -16.25 -7.92 -11.25
N LEU A 32 -15.99 -8.81 -10.28
CA LEU A 32 -15.15 -10.00 -10.49
C LEU A 32 -15.65 -10.86 -11.65
N ARG A 33 -16.95 -11.20 -11.66
CA ARG A 33 -17.58 -11.97 -12.73
C ARG A 33 -17.46 -11.27 -14.08
N ARG A 34 -17.66 -9.94 -14.12
CA ARG A 34 -17.57 -9.15 -15.33
C ARG A 34 -16.15 -9.12 -15.91
N ILE A 35 -15.12 -9.06 -15.06
CA ILE A 35 -13.71 -9.10 -15.49
C ILE A 35 -13.31 -10.48 -15.96
N GLN A 36 -13.84 -11.54 -15.34
CA GLN A 36 -13.59 -12.93 -15.73
C GLN A 36 -14.37 -13.38 -16.96
N SER A 37 -15.39 -12.59 -17.38
CA SER A 37 -16.16 -12.90 -18.58
C SER A 37 -15.33 -12.68 -19.85
N PRO A 38 -15.36 -13.62 -20.83
CA PRO A 38 -14.59 -13.49 -22.06
C PRO A 38 -15.00 -12.27 -22.92
N ASP A 39 -16.21 -11.74 -22.72
CA ASP A 39 -16.74 -10.57 -23.44
C ASP A 39 -16.44 -9.23 -22.76
N ALA A 40 -15.61 -9.21 -21.72
CA ALA A 40 -15.34 -8.00 -20.96
C ALA A 40 -14.39 -7.05 -21.73
N THR A 41 -14.95 -6.24 -22.58
CA THR A 41 -14.33 -5.00 -23.09
C THR A 41 -14.33 -3.93 -22.02
N ASN A 42 -13.53 -4.10 -20.98
CA ASN A 42 -13.44 -3.13 -19.90
C ASN A 42 -12.17 -2.30 -20.07
N ALA A 43 -12.31 -1.04 -20.48
CA ALA A 43 -11.18 -0.14 -20.73
C ALA A 43 -10.26 0.02 -19.51
N ALA A 44 -10.80 0.02 -18.29
CA ALA A 44 -10.00 0.08 -17.07
C ALA A 44 -9.17 -1.20 -16.84
N ALA A 45 -9.78 -2.38 -17.04
CA ALA A 45 -9.07 -3.65 -16.96
C ALA A 45 -8.08 -3.84 -18.10
N ALA A 46 -8.33 -3.25 -19.26
CA ALA A 46 -7.40 -3.26 -20.40
C ALA A 46 -6.14 -2.43 -20.08
N THR A 47 -6.30 -1.25 -19.51
CA THR A 47 -5.17 -0.37 -19.15
C THR A 47 -4.27 -1.02 -18.09
N GLU A 48 -4.87 -1.65 -17.07
CA GLU A 48 -4.10 -2.35 -16.03
C GLU A 48 -3.44 -3.63 -16.55
N ARG A 49 -4.10 -4.36 -17.48
CA ARG A 49 -3.51 -5.53 -18.15
C ARG A 49 -2.34 -5.16 -19.06
N GLU A 50 -2.37 -4.00 -19.69
CA GLU A 50 -1.25 -3.48 -20.49
C GLU A 50 -0.06 -3.12 -19.61
N ALA A 51 -0.32 -2.63 -18.37
CA ALA A 51 0.72 -2.28 -17.42
C ALA A 51 1.36 -3.51 -16.73
N HIS A 52 0.56 -4.57 -16.48
CA HIS A 52 0.99 -5.76 -15.74
C HIS A 52 0.36 -7.04 -16.31
N PRO A 53 0.74 -7.47 -17.51
CA PRO A 53 0.08 -8.57 -18.23
C PRO A 53 0.17 -9.94 -17.54
N GLU A 54 1.16 -10.14 -16.65
CA GLU A 54 1.41 -11.41 -15.97
C GLU A 54 0.64 -11.60 -14.65
N LEU A 55 -0.02 -10.56 -14.11
CA LEU A 55 -0.53 -10.56 -12.73
C LEU A 55 -2.06 -10.44 -12.60
N LEU A 56 -2.77 -10.17 -13.68
CA LEU A 56 -4.18 -9.76 -13.60
C LEU A 56 -5.15 -10.93 -13.72
N ASP A 57 -5.55 -11.45 -12.58
CA ASP A 57 -6.85 -12.11 -12.49
C ASP A 57 -7.93 -11.09 -12.00
N GLY A 58 -9.20 -11.47 -12.11
CA GLY A 58 -10.28 -10.59 -11.67
C GLY A 58 -10.24 -10.27 -10.17
N TYR A 59 -9.59 -11.10 -9.36
CA TYR A 59 -9.39 -10.85 -7.94
C TYR A 59 -8.42 -9.69 -7.70
N ASP A 60 -7.37 -9.58 -8.49
CA ASP A 60 -6.41 -8.50 -8.39
C ASP A 60 -7.09 -7.16 -8.62
N VAL A 61 -7.87 -7.04 -9.69
CA VAL A 61 -8.57 -5.81 -10.03
C VAL A 61 -9.66 -5.46 -9.01
N ALA A 62 -10.44 -6.45 -8.55
CA ALA A 62 -11.57 -6.20 -7.66
C ALA A 62 -11.18 -5.96 -6.21
N TYR A 63 -10.07 -6.54 -5.74
CA TYR A 63 -9.73 -6.56 -4.31
C TYR A 63 -8.30 -6.11 -4.02
N ARG A 64 -7.30 -6.68 -4.68
CA ARG A 64 -5.88 -6.47 -4.35
C ARG A 64 -5.41 -5.06 -4.69
N ILE A 65 -5.60 -4.62 -5.92
CA ILE A 65 -5.19 -3.29 -6.39
C ILE A 65 -5.83 -2.18 -5.57
N PRO A 66 -7.17 -2.13 -5.37
CA PRO A 66 -7.79 -1.10 -4.54
C PRO A 66 -7.29 -1.10 -3.09
N ALA A 67 -6.98 -2.25 -2.52
CA ALA A 67 -6.44 -2.34 -1.18
C ALA A 67 -5.03 -1.74 -1.11
N LEU A 68 -4.15 -2.09 -2.03
CA LEU A 68 -2.78 -1.57 -2.09
C LEU A 68 -2.75 -0.08 -2.42
N GLN A 69 -3.63 0.42 -3.28
CA GLN A 69 -3.78 1.85 -3.53
C GLN A 69 -4.14 2.63 -2.26
N ARG A 70 -5.00 2.11 -1.38
CA ARG A 70 -5.29 2.73 -0.08
C ARG A 70 -4.07 2.75 0.83
N VAL A 71 -3.25 1.70 0.82
CA VAL A 71 -1.97 1.66 1.55
C VAL A 71 -1.05 2.78 1.07
N ILE A 72 -0.87 2.91 -0.25
CA ILE A 72 -0.03 3.95 -0.86
C ILE A 72 -0.57 5.35 -0.53
N GLN A 73 -1.87 5.58 -0.68
CA GLN A 73 -2.49 6.86 -0.34
C GLN A 73 -2.34 7.24 1.15
N THR A 74 -2.48 6.26 2.05
CA THR A 74 -2.28 6.47 3.48
C THR A 74 -0.83 6.81 3.80
N SER A 75 0.11 6.13 3.16
CA SER A 75 1.56 6.39 3.31
C SER A 75 1.94 7.77 2.78
N GLY A 76 1.35 8.20 1.65
CA GLY A 76 1.54 9.53 1.09
C GLY A 76 1.01 10.68 1.96
N ARG A 77 0.27 10.38 3.02
CA ARG A 77 -0.11 11.40 4.03
C ARG A 77 0.99 11.64 5.06
N VAL A 78 1.90 10.68 5.22
CA VAL A 78 3.07 10.83 6.10
C VAL A 78 4.19 11.58 5.38
N ILE A 79 4.43 11.25 4.11
CA ILE A 79 5.50 11.82 3.28
C ILE A 79 4.82 12.47 2.08
N ARG A 80 4.76 13.81 2.05
CA ARG A 80 4.06 14.61 1.03
C ARG A 80 5.00 15.33 0.09
N SER A 81 6.21 15.60 0.57
CA SER A 81 7.24 16.32 -0.17
C SER A 81 8.61 15.66 0.03
N GLU A 82 9.57 16.07 -0.77
CA GLU A 82 10.96 15.58 -0.67
C GLU A 82 11.64 15.98 0.65
N GLN A 83 11.11 16.99 1.34
CA GLN A 83 11.63 17.45 2.62
C GLN A 83 10.96 16.75 3.81
N ASP A 84 9.87 16.03 3.58
CA ASP A 84 9.17 15.34 4.67
C ASP A 84 9.92 14.08 5.07
N GLN A 85 10.00 13.86 6.36
CA GLN A 85 10.55 12.66 6.97
C GLN A 85 9.50 11.96 7.80
N GLY A 86 9.40 10.66 7.62
CA GLY A 86 8.41 9.89 8.36
C GLY A 86 8.61 8.38 8.21
N VAL A 87 7.89 7.63 9.03
CA VAL A 87 7.94 6.18 9.06
C VAL A 87 6.57 5.59 8.74
N VAL A 88 6.55 4.61 7.86
CA VAL A 88 5.36 3.80 7.59
C VAL A 88 5.65 2.36 7.98
N VAL A 89 4.87 1.82 8.90
CA VAL A 89 4.97 0.42 9.35
C VAL A 89 3.81 -0.38 8.75
N LEU A 90 4.14 -1.39 7.96
CA LEU A 90 3.17 -2.30 7.34
C LEU A 90 3.09 -3.60 8.16
N VAL A 91 1.93 -3.86 8.76
CA VAL A 91 1.72 -4.99 9.69
C VAL A 91 0.75 -6.00 9.07
N ASP A 92 1.26 -6.85 8.20
CA ASP A 92 0.55 -7.99 7.63
C ASP A 92 1.54 -8.87 6.84
N PRO A 93 1.55 -10.20 7.02
CA PRO A 93 2.44 -11.08 6.28
C PRO A 93 2.24 -11.02 4.76
N ARG A 94 1.06 -10.63 4.30
CA ARG A 94 0.74 -10.49 2.88
C ARG A 94 1.53 -9.38 2.17
N PHE A 95 2.06 -8.41 2.90
CA PHE A 95 2.96 -7.40 2.30
C PHE A 95 4.30 -7.98 1.83
N LYS A 96 4.68 -9.17 2.29
CA LYS A 96 5.88 -9.88 1.83
C LYS A 96 5.67 -10.64 0.52
N ALA A 97 4.41 -10.94 0.20
CA ALA A 97 4.07 -11.74 -0.98
C ALA A 97 4.48 -11.00 -2.27
N PRO A 98 5.18 -11.67 -3.20
CA PRO A 98 5.66 -11.04 -4.43
C PRO A 98 4.55 -10.37 -5.24
N GLU A 99 3.39 -11.01 -5.31
CA GLU A 99 2.20 -10.52 -6.00
C GLU A 99 1.64 -9.22 -5.40
N ASN A 100 1.86 -8.95 -4.12
CA ASN A 100 1.46 -7.69 -3.48
C ASN A 100 2.57 -6.63 -3.59
N ARG A 101 3.84 -7.07 -3.55
CA ARG A 101 4.98 -6.17 -3.68
C ARG A 101 5.08 -5.55 -5.06
N ALA A 102 4.66 -6.27 -6.09
CA ALA A 102 4.66 -5.77 -7.47
C ALA A 102 3.79 -4.51 -7.67
N TYR A 103 2.81 -4.29 -6.80
CA TYR A 103 1.93 -3.10 -6.84
C TYR A 103 2.37 -1.97 -5.91
N LEU A 104 3.41 -2.17 -5.10
CA LEU A 104 3.98 -1.10 -4.28
C LEU A 104 4.96 -0.27 -5.12
N PRO A 105 5.14 1.03 -4.81
CA PRO A 105 6.08 1.87 -5.53
C PRO A 105 7.48 1.26 -5.56
N GLU A 106 8.15 1.26 -6.71
CA GLU A 106 9.48 0.67 -6.91
C GLU A 106 10.55 1.24 -5.96
N HIS A 107 10.42 2.53 -5.62
CA HIS A 107 11.34 3.20 -4.70
C HIS A 107 11.14 2.79 -3.24
N TRP A 108 10.08 2.06 -2.91
CA TRP A 108 9.90 1.54 -1.57
C TRP A 108 10.82 0.34 -1.32
N GLN A 109 11.70 0.48 -0.37
CA GLN A 109 12.61 -0.56 0.07
C GLN A 109 12.34 -0.89 1.55
N PRO A 110 11.24 -1.57 1.88
CA PRO A 110 10.87 -1.83 3.25
C PRO A 110 11.84 -2.80 3.91
N ASN A 111 12.30 -2.46 5.11
CA ASN A 111 13.05 -3.35 5.97
C ASN A 111 12.11 -4.39 6.59
N LEU A 112 12.49 -5.65 6.55
CA LEU A 112 11.76 -6.71 7.20
C LEU A 112 12.07 -6.71 8.70
N ILE A 113 11.05 -6.52 9.51
CA ILE A 113 11.14 -6.53 10.98
C ILE A 113 10.48 -7.80 11.52
N ASN A 114 11.17 -8.54 12.35
CA ASN A 114 10.70 -9.81 12.90
C ASN A 114 10.40 -9.76 14.41
N SER A 115 10.72 -8.67 15.08
CA SER A 115 10.47 -8.52 16.51
C SER A 115 10.19 -7.07 16.91
N ASN A 116 9.50 -6.89 18.05
CA ASN A 116 9.27 -5.56 18.62
C ASN A 116 10.56 -4.84 19.02
N LEU A 117 11.59 -5.60 19.40
CA LEU A 117 12.88 -5.03 19.77
C LEU A 117 13.59 -4.47 18.54
N GLU A 118 13.56 -5.20 17.44
CA GLU A 118 14.11 -4.78 16.15
C GLU A 118 13.38 -3.54 15.62
N LEU A 119 12.04 -3.50 15.75
CA LEU A 119 11.24 -2.34 15.40
C LEU A 119 11.66 -1.10 16.19
N LYS A 120 11.77 -1.23 17.51
CA LYS A 120 12.20 -0.12 18.38
C LYS A 120 13.59 0.38 18.01
N SER A 121 14.53 -0.54 17.78
CA SER A 121 15.91 -0.18 17.40
C SER A 121 15.95 0.57 16.08
N SER A 122 15.21 0.08 15.08
CA SER A 122 15.13 0.71 13.73
C SER A 122 14.50 2.10 13.80
N LEU A 123 13.42 2.26 14.56
CA LEU A 123 12.77 3.56 14.76
C LEU A 123 13.69 4.55 15.49
N SER A 124 14.37 4.11 16.53
CA SER A 124 15.32 4.94 17.28
C SER A 124 16.48 5.40 16.40
N ALA A 125 17.07 4.48 15.64
CA ALA A 125 18.15 4.81 14.70
C ALA A 125 17.72 5.81 13.64
N PHE A 126 16.52 5.62 13.05
CA PHE A 126 15.97 6.53 12.06
C PHE A 126 15.83 7.96 12.60
N TRP A 127 15.23 8.12 13.77
CA TRP A 127 15.00 9.44 14.36
C TRP A 127 16.27 10.10 14.88
N GLN A 128 17.24 9.35 15.40
CA GLN A 128 18.54 9.89 15.83
C GLN A 128 19.32 10.46 14.66
N THR A 129 19.42 9.72 13.56
CA THR A 129 20.14 10.17 12.35
C THR A 129 19.54 11.43 11.74
N ASN A 130 18.21 11.59 11.83
CA ASN A 130 17.53 12.73 11.24
C ASN A 130 17.46 13.96 12.15
N THR A 131 17.65 13.78 13.47
CA THR A 131 17.71 14.93 14.42
C THR A 131 19.03 15.70 14.30
N ASP A 132 20.11 15.02 13.91
CA ASP A 132 21.43 15.63 13.76
C ASP A 132 21.56 16.46 12.45
N GLN A 133 20.55 16.42 11.58
CA GLN A 133 20.53 17.17 10.30
C GLN A 133 19.63 18.42 10.35
N MET A 134 18.95 18.66 11.45
CA MET A 134 18.19 19.89 11.69
C MET A 134 18.97 20.86 12.55
#